data_d5779362f9fc45546913dc69a44ddce5
#
_entry.id   d5779362f9fc45546913dc69a44ddce5
#
_cell.length_a   1.000
_cell.length_b   1.000
_cell.length_c   1.000
_cell.angle_alpha   90.00
_cell.angle_beta   90.00
_cell.angle_gamma   90.00
#
_symmetry.space_group_name_H-M   'P 1'
#
loop_
_entity.id
_entity.type
_entity.pdbx_description
1 polymer ?
#
loop_
_entity_poly.entity_id
_entity_poly.type
_entity_poly.pdbx_seq_one_letter_code
_entity_poly.pdbx_strand_id
1 'polypeptide(L)'
;MKQLHTLFGDKMIKAKIPSQFERYKWFSCDEGFIGIEHTALSQKEQALLSAFLTPYDEEVSLLTPEQLYWSNLLFESPEKVIHSHHTHHSFRFTQFLIKRLFEQKIEFENALHALYSTSITVLWIDKQSGIVIETFDDPNDLTENLSDSIEVLCHDFETSIQFFEGQIHFFPSSPQLIFEREKKWFYQIKHTVEQKHVIHFIDVLPHLVLQESSRAIQNHMIHLLDLVKDDGDLLETIKIYLECNLNVSLAAKKLYMHRNSLQYRIEKFIDRTHLDIKHFTGAVSAYLAILALKNSQDEK
;
A
#
# COMPACT_ATOMS: atom_id res chain seq x y z
N MET A 1 12.30 -24.61 1.63
CA MET A 1 10.85 -24.89 1.61
C MET A 1 10.49 -26.30 1.16
N LYS A 2 10.80 -26.77 -0.05
CA LYS A 2 10.51 -28.17 -0.51
C LYS A 2 11.05 -29.25 0.44
N GLN A 3 12.23 -29.05 1.00
CA GLN A 3 12.87 -29.99 1.93
C GLN A 3 12.12 -30.12 3.27
N LEU A 4 11.56 -29.01 3.81
CA LEU A 4 10.75 -29.07 5.02
C LEU A 4 9.44 -29.84 4.80
N HIS A 5 8.81 -29.65 3.65
CA HIS A 5 7.62 -30.43 3.29
C HIS A 5 7.92 -31.94 3.14
N THR A 6 9.13 -32.29 2.67
CA THR A 6 9.56 -33.68 2.58
C THR A 6 9.78 -34.31 3.98
N LEU A 7 10.20 -33.50 4.98
CA LEU A 7 10.44 -33.97 6.34
C LEU A 7 9.15 -34.12 7.16
N PHE A 8 8.25 -33.14 7.06
CA PHE A 8 7.08 -33.07 7.93
C PHE A 8 5.76 -33.49 7.24
N GLY A 9 5.74 -33.57 5.91
CA GLY A 9 4.57 -34.03 5.14
C GLY A 9 3.27 -33.33 5.53
N ASP A 10 2.23 -34.11 5.78
CA ASP A 10 0.89 -33.63 6.15
C ASP A 10 0.82 -32.98 7.55
N LYS A 11 1.91 -33.04 8.33
CA LYS A 11 2.03 -32.39 9.64
C LYS A 11 2.54 -30.96 9.57
N MET A 12 2.80 -30.48 8.36
CA MET A 12 3.20 -29.10 8.08
C MET A 12 2.12 -28.40 7.25
N ILE A 13 1.74 -27.20 7.66
CA ILE A 13 0.82 -26.35 6.93
C ILE A 13 1.50 -25.00 6.62
N LYS A 14 1.06 -24.37 5.54
CA LYS A 14 1.40 -22.98 5.24
C LYS A 14 0.17 -22.12 5.46
N ALA A 15 0.36 -20.97 6.10
CA ALA A 15 -0.70 -19.98 6.27
C ALA A 15 -0.13 -18.58 6.07
N LYS A 16 -0.99 -17.66 5.67
CA LYS A 16 -0.66 -16.23 5.65
C LYS A 16 -0.76 -15.62 7.04
N ILE A 17 -1.60 -16.19 7.89
CA ILE A 17 -1.74 -15.82 9.30
C ILE A 17 -1.77 -17.11 10.14
N PRO A 18 -0.96 -17.17 11.22
CA PRO A 18 -0.96 -18.30 12.13
C PRO A 18 -2.31 -18.48 12.84
N SER A 19 -2.75 -19.72 12.96
CA SER A 19 -3.95 -20.11 13.72
C SER A 19 -3.74 -21.46 14.36
N GLN A 20 -4.66 -21.93 15.24
CA GLN A 20 -4.59 -23.22 15.92
C GLN A 20 -3.23 -23.43 16.63
N PHE A 21 -2.81 -22.46 17.43
CA PHE A 21 -1.52 -22.48 18.17
C PHE A 21 -1.39 -23.68 19.11
N GLU A 22 -2.47 -24.19 19.64
CA GLU A 22 -2.48 -25.43 20.45
C GLU A 22 -2.04 -26.67 19.65
N ARG A 23 -2.23 -26.65 18.34
CA ARG A 23 -1.90 -27.78 17.46
C ARG A 23 -0.56 -27.57 16.76
N TYR A 24 -0.25 -26.35 16.35
CA TYR A 24 0.91 -26.03 15.52
C TYR A 24 1.86 -25.06 16.22
N LYS A 25 3.17 -25.36 16.16
CA LYS A 25 4.22 -24.38 16.41
C LYS A 25 4.49 -23.63 15.11
N TRP A 26 4.42 -22.32 15.17
CA TRP A 26 4.54 -21.45 14.01
C TRP A 26 5.92 -20.83 13.86
N PHE A 27 6.35 -20.66 12.60
CA PHE A 27 7.59 -20.00 12.22
C PHE A 27 7.32 -19.05 11.07
N SER A 28 7.91 -17.85 11.14
CA SER A 28 7.84 -16.86 10.06
C SER A 28 8.85 -17.20 8.96
N CYS A 29 8.46 -17.04 7.70
CA CYS A 29 9.31 -17.19 6.52
C CYS A 29 8.96 -16.15 5.46
N ASP A 30 9.78 -16.00 4.40
CA ASP A 30 9.62 -14.99 3.35
C ASP A 30 8.26 -15.01 2.65
N GLU A 31 7.59 -16.17 2.61
CA GLU A 31 6.30 -16.37 1.94
C GLU A 31 5.10 -16.41 2.92
N GLY A 32 5.26 -16.03 4.19
CA GLY A 32 4.23 -16.09 5.23
C GLY A 32 4.66 -16.91 6.43
N PHE A 33 3.80 -17.82 6.91
CA PHE A 33 4.05 -18.63 8.09
C PHE A 33 3.97 -20.13 7.80
N ILE A 34 4.78 -20.89 8.54
CA ILE A 34 4.78 -22.35 8.51
C ILE A 34 4.36 -22.83 9.89
N GLY A 35 3.27 -23.59 9.97
CA GLY A 35 2.84 -24.31 11.15
C GLY A 35 3.28 -25.77 11.08
N ILE A 36 3.96 -26.26 12.11
CA ILE A 36 4.34 -27.66 12.23
C ILE A 36 3.68 -28.20 13.49
N GLU A 37 3.01 -29.37 13.38
CA GLU A 37 2.34 -29.98 14.54
C GLU A 37 3.32 -30.18 15.69
N HIS A 38 2.92 -29.79 16.92
CA HIS A 38 3.72 -29.99 18.12
C HIS A 38 4.18 -31.44 18.30
N THR A 39 3.33 -32.39 17.90
CA THR A 39 3.61 -33.83 17.96
C THR A 39 4.70 -34.30 16.97
N ALA A 40 5.00 -33.50 15.96
CA ALA A 40 6.00 -33.79 14.93
C ALA A 40 7.35 -33.11 15.18
N LEU A 41 7.46 -32.27 16.22
CA LEU A 41 8.64 -31.49 16.55
C LEU A 41 9.31 -32.01 17.82
N SER A 42 10.50 -32.58 17.69
CA SER A 42 11.38 -32.80 18.83
C SER A 42 12.03 -31.48 19.29
N GLN A 43 12.51 -31.41 20.53
CA GLN A 43 13.20 -30.23 21.06
C GLN A 43 14.42 -29.82 20.20
N LYS A 44 15.13 -30.80 19.63
CA LYS A 44 16.28 -30.57 18.75
C LYS A 44 15.87 -29.94 17.42
N GLU A 45 14.80 -30.44 16.81
CA GLU A 45 14.25 -29.92 15.56
C GLU A 45 13.69 -28.50 15.75
N GLN A 46 13.03 -28.26 16.89
CA GLN A 46 12.55 -26.92 17.22
C GLN A 46 13.71 -25.91 17.36
N ALA A 47 14.79 -26.29 18.06
CA ALA A 47 15.97 -25.45 18.20
C ALA A 47 16.67 -25.19 16.85
N LEU A 48 16.73 -26.21 15.99
CA LEU A 48 17.30 -26.12 14.65
C LEU A 48 16.45 -25.20 13.74
N LEU A 49 15.15 -25.36 13.77
CA LEU A 49 14.24 -24.50 13.00
C LEU A 49 14.31 -23.06 13.50
N SER A 50 14.40 -22.82 14.80
CA SER A 50 14.51 -21.49 15.40
C SER A 50 15.84 -20.78 15.06
N ALA A 51 16.87 -21.53 14.65
CA ALA A 51 18.14 -20.95 14.19
C ALA A 51 18.06 -20.41 12.74
N PHE A 52 17.14 -20.91 11.92
CA PHE A 52 16.99 -20.53 10.50
C PHE A 52 15.69 -19.80 10.20
N LEU A 53 14.66 -20.03 11.03
CA LEU A 53 13.35 -19.41 10.93
C LEU A 53 13.03 -18.68 12.23
N THR A 54 12.36 -17.56 12.16
CA THR A 54 11.95 -16.86 13.38
C THR A 54 10.72 -17.54 13.97
N PRO A 55 10.81 -18.09 15.21
CA PRO A 55 9.62 -18.61 15.90
C PRO A 55 8.57 -17.50 16.03
N TYR A 56 7.33 -17.89 15.84
CA TYR A 56 6.19 -17.01 16.08
C TYR A 56 5.50 -17.51 17.36
N ASP A 57 5.72 -16.80 18.45
CA ASP A 57 5.27 -17.21 19.76
C ASP A 57 3.83 -16.76 20.07
N GLU A 58 3.16 -17.57 20.86
CA GLU A 58 1.75 -17.53 21.26
C GLU A 58 1.37 -16.28 22.07
N GLU A 59 2.32 -15.62 22.70
CA GLU A 59 2.09 -14.43 23.53
C GLU A 59 1.60 -13.21 22.75
N VAL A 60 1.61 -13.26 21.41
CA VAL A 60 1.32 -12.10 20.56
C VAL A 60 -0.04 -12.13 19.87
N SER A 61 -0.80 -13.24 19.89
CA SER A 61 -2.09 -13.18 19.20
C SER A 61 -3.08 -14.30 19.50
N LEU A 62 -3.80 -14.17 20.55
CA LEU A 62 -5.20 -14.56 20.48
C LEU A 62 -5.90 -13.51 19.61
N LEU A 63 -6.07 -13.81 18.32
CA LEU A 63 -6.85 -12.94 17.43
C LEU A 63 -8.22 -12.72 18.08
N THR A 64 -8.65 -11.46 18.10
CA THR A 64 -10.02 -11.15 18.50
C THR A 64 -11.01 -11.82 17.54
N PRO A 65 -12.27 -12.03 17.92
CA PRO A 65 -13.28 -12.57 17.01
C PRO A 65 -13.35 -11.82 15.69
N GLU A 66 -13.18 -10.50 15.71
CA GLU A 66 -13.18 -9.63 14.55
C GLU A 66 -11.95 -9.85 13.66
N GLN A 67 -10.77 -9.93 14.28
CA GLN A 67 -9.53 -10.27 13.56
C GLN A 67 -9.61 -11.66 12.93
N LEU A 68 -10.19 -12.64 13.63
CA LEU A 68 -10.36 -13.98 13.10
C LEU A 68 -11.34 -14.01 11.92
N TYR A 69 -12.45 -13.27 12.02
CA TYR A 69 -13.41 -13.11 10.93
C TYR A 69 -12.75 -12.57 9.65
N TRP A 70 -12.09 -11.42 9.75
CA TRP A 70 -11.43 -10.79 8.62
C TRP A 70 -10.26 -11.62 8.08
N SER A 71 -9.51 -12.27 8.95
CA SER A 71 -8.45 -13.20 8.56
C SER A 71 -8.97 -14.34 7.68
N ASN A 72 -10.06 -14.98 8.11
CA ASN A 72 -10.69 -16.06 7.34
C ASN A 72 -11.24 -15.55 6.01
N LEU A 73 -11.86 -14.36 6.01
CA LEU A 73 -12.47 -13.76 4.82
C LEU A 73 -11.43 -13.35 3.77
N LEU A 74 -10.26 -12.87 4.20
CA LEU A 74 -9.21 -12.38 3.31
C LEU A 74 -8.23 -13.46 2.85
N PHE A 75 -7.94 -14.47 3.70
CA PHE A 75 -6.82 -15.39 3.48
C PHE A 75 -7.20 -16.85 3.41
N GLU A 76 -8.40 -17.23 3.86
CA GLU A 76 -8.90 -18.59 3.77
C GLU A 76 -10.05 -18.71 2.75
N SER A 77 -10.60 -19.92 2.60
CA SER A 77 -11.74 -20.13 1.72
C SER A 77 -13.02 -19.53 2.32
N PRO A 78 -13.83 -18.81 1.52
CA PRO A 78 -15.08 -18.17 1.99
C PRO A 78 -16.08 -19.15 2.65
N GLU A 79 -15.98 -20.43 2.34
CA GLU A 79 -16.84 -21.51 2.91
C GLU A 79 -16.64 -21.71 4.42
N LYS A 80 -15.53 -21.24 4.98
CA LYS A 80 -15.22 -21.31 6.41
C LYS A 80 -15.71 -20.11 7.23
N VAL A 81 -16.20 -19.10 6.56
CA VAL A 81 -16.73 -17.91 7.25
C VAL A 81 -18.05 -18.31 7.92
N ILE A 82 -17.99 -18.56 9.22
CA ILE A 82 -19.19 -18.69 10.05
C ILE A 82 -19.96 -17.38 9.83
N HIS A 83 -21.22 -17.50 9.40
CA HIS A 83 -22.13 -16.37 9.24
C HIS A 83 -22.33 -15.67 10.59
N SER A 84 -21.33 -14.92 11.02
CA SER A 84 -21.53 -13.92 12.06
C SER A 84 -22.39 -12.82 11.42
N HIS A 85 -23.41 -12.38 12.13
CA HIS A 85 -24.29 -11.30 11.70
C HIS A 85 -23.50 -9.96 11.67
N HIS A 86 -22.60 -9.81 10.68
CA HIS A 86 -21.99 -8.51 10.44
C HIS A 86 -23.03 -7.63 9.75
N THR A 87 -23.43 -6.60 10.48
CA THR A 87 -24.45 -5.62 10.07
C THR A 87 -23.87 -4.53 9.18
N HIS A 88 -22.55 -4.48 9.04
CA HIS A 88 -21.89 -3.42 8.29
C HIS A 88 -22.18 -3.49 6.80
N HIS A 89 -22.49 -2.34 6.21
CA HIS A 89 -22.86 -2.23 4.80
C HIS A 89 -21.66 -1.97 3.90
N SER A 90 -20.57 -1.42 4.44
CA SER A 90 -19.38 -1.05 3.69
C SER A 90 -18.11 -1.20 4.51
N PHE A 91 -16.98 -1.26 3.81
CA PHE A 91 -15.65 -1.39 4.40
C PHE A 91 -14.60 -0.65 3.57
N ARG A 92 -13.47 -0.33 4.21
CA ARG A 92 -12.28 0.22 3.57
C ARG A 92 -11.04 -0.48 4.09
N PHE A 93 -10.08 -0.70 3.21
CA PHE A 93 -8.76 -1.22 3.56
C PHE A 93 -7.73 -0.10 3.54
N THR A 94 -6.97 0.02 4.61
CA THR A 94 -5.78 0.86 4.66
C THR A 94 -4.58 -0.04 4.96
N GLN A 95 -3.79 -0.31 3.93
CA GLN A 95 -2.59 -1.16 4.06
C GLN A 95 -1.43 -0.31 4.56
N PHE A 96 -0.56 -0.89 5.41
CA PHE A 96 0.63 -0.21 5.88
C PHE A 96 1.90 -1.03 5.67
N LEU A 97 3.01 -0.32 5.45
CA LEU A 97 4.35 -0.89 5.30
C LEU A 97 5.34 -0.08 6.13
N ILE A 98 6.02 -0.74 7.05
CA ILE A 98 7.03 -0.17 7.94
C ILE A 98 8.41 -0.47 7.36
N LYS A 99 9.26 0.56 7.17
CA LYS A 99 10.55 0.39 6.50
C LYS A 99 11.61 -0.36 7.32
N ARG A 100 11.49 -0.37 8.66
CA ARG A 100 12.43 -1.06 9.56
C ARG A 100 11.74 -2.19 10.32
N LEU A 101 12.52 -3.15 10.82
CA LEU A 101 12.02 -4.16 11.76
C LEU A 101 11.42 -3.45 12.98
N PHE A 102 10.22 -3.87 13.34
CA PHE A 102 9.40 -3.20 14.31
C PHE A 102 8.91 -4.18 15.37
N GLU A 103 9.27 -3.91 16.63
CA GLU A 103 8.94 -4.80 17.76
C GLU A 103 7.72 -4.32 18.57
N GLN A 104 7.39 -3.04 18.48
CA GLN A 104 6.34 -2.38 19.27
C GLN A 104 4.94 -2.52 18.63
N LYS A 105 4.56 -3.75 18.27
CA LYS A 105 3.29 -4.00 17.54
C LYS A 105 2.06 -3.60 18.32
N ILE A 106 2.03 -3.88 19.61
CA ILE A 106 0.88 -3.60 20.49
C ILE A 106 0.70 -2.08 20.64
N GLU A 107 1.78 -1.36 20.89
CA GLU A 107 1.78 0.09 21.01
C GLU A 107 1.34 0.75 19.70
N PHE A 108 1.78 0.21 18.57
CA PHE A 108 1.39 0.67 17.25
C PHE A 108 -0.10 0.43 16.97
N GLU A 109 -0.63 -0.74 17.29
CA GLU A 109 -2.06 -1.03 17.17
C GLU A 109 -2.89 -0.07 18.06
N ASN A 110 -2.46 0.14 19.30
CA ASN A 110 -3.12 1.09 20.21
C ASN A 110 -3.11 2.52 19.64
N ALA A 111 -2.00 2.94 19.06
CA ALA A 111 -1.89 4.25 18.42
C ALA A 111 -2.80 4.35 17.18
N LEU A 112 -2.88 3.30 16.35
CA LEU A 112 -3.84 3.24 15.25
C LEU A 112 -5.28 3.34 15.76
N HIS A 113 -5.66 2.58 16.78
CA HIS A 113 -7.01 2.69 17.38
C HIS A 113 -7.32 4.09 17.93
N ALA A 114 -6.32 4.83 18.38
CA ALA A 114 -6.49 6.20 18.84
C ALA A 114 -6.63 7.22 17.69
N LEU A 115 -6.07 6.92 16.52
CA LEU A 115 -6.14 7.80 15.33
C LEU A 115 -7.49 7.73 14.62
N TYR A 116 -8.12 6.56 14.63
CA TYR A 116 -9.40 6.37 13.95
C TYR A 116 -10.57 6.68 14.89
N SER A 117 -11.52 7.48 14.43
CA SER A 117 -12.76 7.75 15.17
C SER A 117 -13.79 6.61 15.03
N THR A 118 -13.60 5.74 14.06
CA THR A 118 -14.42 4.54 13.80
C THR A 118 -13.81 3.30 14.43
N SER A 119 -14.60 2.24 14.57
CA SER A 119 -14.07 0.93 14.94
C SER A 119 -13.19 0.38 13.81
N ILE A 120 -11.99 -0.03 14.16
CA ILE A 120 -11.04 -0.63 13.23
C ILE A 120 -10.63 -2.02 13.66
N THR A 121 -10.25 -2.84 12.69
CA THR A 121 -9.57 -4.11 12.91
C THR A 121 -8.18 -4.06 12.28
N VAL A 122 -7.14 -4.32 13.05
CA VAL A 122 -5.75 -4.36 12.56
C VAL A 122 -5.34 -5.82 12.38
N LEU A 123 -4.85 -6.16 11.17
CA LEU A 123 -4.27 -7.47 10.89
C LEU A 123 -2.84 -7.30 10.40
N TRP A 124 -1.88 -7.98 11.06
CA TRP A 124 -0.51 -8.08 10.59
C TRP A 124 -0.39 -9.18 9.53
N ILE A 125 0.22 -8.85 8.40
CA ILE A 125 0.50 -9.79 7.32
C ILE A 125 1.87 -10.42 7.52
N ASP A 126 2.81 -9.61 7.99
CA ASP A 126 4.17 -10.01 8.36
C ASP A 126 4.74 -9.10 9.47
N LYS A 127 6.06 -9.06 9.63
CA LYS A 127 6.72 -8.25 10.67
C LYS A 127 6.71 -6.75 10.37
N GLN A 128 6.50 -6.36 9.12
CA GLN A 128 6.64 -4.99 8.64
C GLN A 128 5.39 -4.49 7.91
N SER A 129 4.43 -5.35 7.63
CA SER A 129 3.23 -4.97 6.90
C SER A 129 1.96 -5.50 7.54
N GLY A 130 0.89 -4.77 7.33
CA GLY A 130 -0.43 -5.14 7.80
C GLY A 130 -1.52 -4.35 7.11
N ILE A 131 -2.72 -4.51 7.61
CA ILE A 131 -3.92 -3.88 7.08
C ILE A 131 -4.79 -3.39 8.24
N VAL A 132 -5.24 -2.16 8.15
CA VAL A 132 -6.32 -1.61 8.94
C VAL A 132 -7.60 -1.76 8.15
N ILE A 133 -8.60 -2.32 8.77
CA ILE A 133 -9.92 -2.57 8.18
C ILE A 133 -10.91 -1.70 8.93
N GLU A 134 -11.50 -0.76 8.22
CA GLU A 134 -12.60 0.07 8.72
C GLU A 134 -13.92 -0.50 8.23
N THR A 135 -14.92 -0.48 9.07
CA THR A 135 -16.28 -0.89 8.72
C THR A 135 -17.25 0.26 9.01
N PHE A 136 -18.19 0.49 8.11
CA PHE A 136 -19.12 1.61 8.18
C PHE A 136 -20.56 1.11 8.05
N ASP A 137 -21.43 1.65 8.90
CA ASP A 137 -22.88 1.46 8.78
C ASP A 137 -23.47 2.52 7.84
N ASP A 138 -22.96 3.75 7.88
CA ASP A 138 -23.24 4.80 6.91
C ASP A 138 -21.94 5.23 6.19
N PRO A 139 -21.89 5.21 4.84
CA PRO A 139 -20.73 5.67 4.07
C PRO A 139 -20.37 7.16 4.30
N ASN A 140 -21.28 7.93 4.90
CA ASN A 140 -21.01 9.33 5.24
C ASN A 140 -20.25 9.49 6.57
N ASP A 141 -20.10 8.43 7.35
CA ASP A 141 -19.30 8.41 8.59
C ASP A 141 -17.78 8.37 8.31
N LEU A 142 -17.35 9.03 7.24
CA LEU A 142 -15.95 9.09 6.83
C LEU A 142 -15.09 9.77 7.87
N THR A 143 -14.04 9.10 8.27
CA THR A 143 -13.01 9.65 9.13
C THR A 143 -12.24 10.79 8.46
N GLU A 144 -11.79 11.70 9.30
CA GLU A 144 -10.94 12.83 8.92
C GLU A 144 -9.65 12.39 8.25
N ASN A 145 -8.99 13.32 7.59
CA ASN A 145 -7.78 13.13 6.81
C ASN A 145 -6.65 12.51 7.67
N LEU A 146 -6.32 11.24 7.43
CA LEU A 146 -5.26 10.52 8.13
C LEU A 146 -3.87 11.15 7.99
N SER A 147 -3.66 11.95 6.92
CA SER A 147 -2.34 12.42 6.53
C SER A 147 -1.60 13.19 7.62
N ASP A 148 -2.30 14.09 8.35
CA ASP A 148 -1.67 14.93 9.37
C ASP A 148 -1.31 14.11 10.63
N SER A 149 -2.12 13.11 10.96
CA SER A 149 -1.93 12.25 12.13
C SER A 149 -0.82 11.21 11.93
N ILE A 150 -0.61 10.79 10.70
CA ILE A 150 0.43 9.78 10.37
C ILE A 150 1.84 10.35 10.45
N GLU A 151 2.07 11.63 10.18
CA GLU A 151 3.38 12.24 10.39
C GLU A 151 3.78 12.16 11.87
N VAL A 152 2.85 12.40 12.79
CA VAL A 152 3.06 12.27 14.23
C VAL A 152 3.38 10.81 14.58
N LEU A 153 2.62 9.87 14.05
CA LEU A 153 2.85 8.43 14.27
C LEU A 153 4.26 8.00 13.82
N CYS A 154 4.70 8.44 12.64
CA CYS A 154 6.05 8.16 12.13
C CYS A 154 7.15 8.71 13.05
N HIS A 155 6.92 9.88 13.63
CA HIS A 155 7.84 10.51 14.57
C HIS A 155 7.89 9.74 15.89
N ASP A 156 6.75 9.38 16.46
CA ASP A 156 6.66 8.70 17.75
C ASP A 156 7.31 7.30 17.73
N PHE A 157 7.24 6.62 16.61
CA PHE A 157 7.85 5.29 16.44
C PHE A 157 9.24 5.33 15.79
N GLU A 158 9.81 6.51 15.56
CA GLU A 158 11.16 6.70 14.96
C GLU A 158 11.37 5.87 13.68
N THR A 159 10.31 5.65 12.90
CA THR A 159 10.35 4.84 11.67
C THR A 159 9.51 5.46 10.56
N SER A 160 9.88 5.17 9.32
CA SER A 160 9.07 5.57 8.17
C SER A 160 8.00 4.52 7.91
N ILE A 161 6.76 4.93 7.91
CA ILE A 161 5.60 4.11 7.61
C ILE A 161 4.91 4.68 6.38
N GLN A 162 4.59 3.82 5.42
CA GLN A 162 3.74 4.16 4.29
C GLN A 162 2.39 3.50 4.47
N PHE A 163 1.34 4.27 4.24
CA PHE A 163 -0.04 3.81 4.22
C PHE A 163 -0.60 3.92 2.81
N PHE A 164 -1.32 2.91 2.39
CA PHE A 164 -2.14 2.96 1.18
C PHE A 164 -3.61 2.88 1.59
N GLU A 165 -4.30 4.01 1.49
CA GLU A 165 -5.72 4.11 1.78
C GLU A 165 -6.52 3.75 0.52
N GLY A 166 -7.20 2.63 0.59
CA GLY A 166 -8.07 2.13 -0.48
C GLY A 166 -9.39 2.88 -0.58
N GLN A 167 -10.25 2.41 -1.46
CA GLN A 167 -11.59 2.96 -1.63
C GLN A 167 -12.58 2.32 -0.66
N ILE A 168 -13.72 2.98 -0.45
CA ILE A 168 -14.86 2.38 0.23
C ILE A 168 -15.54 1.41 -0.71
N HIS A 169 -15.77 0.21 -0.21
CA HIS A 169 -16.46 -0.86 -0.92
C HIS A 169 -17.72 -1.27 -0.17
N PHE A 170 -18.73 -1.68 -0.93
CA PHE A 170 -20.01 -2.11 -0.41
C PHE A 170 -20.15 -3.63 -0.52
N PHE A 171 -20.74 -4.25 0.50
CA PHE A 171 -21.16 -5.63 0.37
C PHE A 171 -22.35 -5.72 -0.64
N PRO A 172 -22.43 -6.77 -1.47
CA PRO A 172 -21.73 -8.07 -1.39
C PRO A 172 -20.43 -8.16 -2.20
N SER A 173 -19.68 -7.08 -2.40
CA SER A 173 -18.35 -7.17 -3.04
C SER A 173 -17.46 -8.18 -2.31
N SER A 174 -16.58 -8.87 -3.04
CA SER A 174 -15.64 -9.81 -2.44
C SER A 174 -14.46 -9.08 -1.78
N PRO A 175 -14.34 -9.05 -0.45
CA PRO A 175 -13.24 -8.39 0.24
C PRO A 175 -11.88 -8.97 -0.14
N GLN A 176 -11.78 -10.29 -0.33
CA GLN A 176 -10.55 -10.95 -0.72
C GLN A 176 -10.02 -10.44 -2.07
N LEU A 177 -10.88 -10.37 -3.10
CA LEU A 177 -10.47 -9.91 -4.42
C LEU A 177 -10.07 -8.43 -4.41
N ILE A 178 -10.76 -7.62 -3.60
CA ILE A 178 -10.47 -6.20 -3.42
C ILE A 178 -9.10 -6.06 -2.76
N PHE A 179 -8.87 -6.75 -1.65
CA PHE A 179 -7.61 -6.71 -0.91
C PHE A 179 -6.42 -7.11 -1.80
N GLU A 180 -6.49 -8.22 -2.52
CA GLU A 180 -5.41 -8.70 -3.39
C GLU A 180 -5.12 -7.68 -4.52
N ARG A 181 -6.15 -7.05 -5.07
CA ARG A 181 -6.01 -6.02 -6.10
C ARG A 181 -5.35 -4.75 -5.55
N GLU A 182 -5.83 -4.22 -4.43
CA GLU A 182 -5.29 -3.03 -3.80
C GLU A 182 -3.86 -3.25 -3.28
N LYS A 183 -3.58 -4.43 -2.76
CA LYS A 183 -2.23 -4.86 -2.37
C LYS A 183 -1.28 -4.84 -3.57
N LYS A 184 -1.70 -5.39 -4.70
CA LYS A 184 -0.92 -5.35 -5.94
C LYS A 184 -0.61 -3.91 -6.33
N TRP A 185 -1.60 -3.02 -6.32
CA TRP A 185 -1.42 -1.62 -6.65
C TRP A 185 -0.43 -0.92 -5.72
N PHE A 186 -0.59 -1.08 -4.41
CA PHE A 186 0.33 -0.50 -3.44
C PHE A 186 1.78 -0.93 -3.68
N TYR A 187 2.02 -2.23 -3.87
CA TYR A 187 3.36 -2.75 -4.13
C TYR A 187 3.96 -2.26 -5.45
N GLN A 188 3.16 -2.02 -6.46
CA GLN A 188 3.62 -1.50 -7.74
C GLN A 188 4.10 -0.06 -7.66
N ILE A 189 3.43 0.78 -6.85
CA ILE A 189 3.69 2.22 -6.83
C ILE A 189 4.49 2.72 -5.63
N LYS A 190 4.67 1.90 -4.59
CA LYS A 190 5.33 2.31 -3.33
C LYS A 190 6.69 2.98 -3.53
N HIS A 191 7.43 2.61 -4.58
CA HIS A 191 8.71 3.22 -4.93
C HIS A 191 8.56 4.54 -5.71
N THR A 192 7.51 4.66 -6.50
CA THR A 192 7.23 5.88 -7.30
C THR A 192 6.79 7.07 -6.44
N VAL A 193 6.18 6.79 -5.29
CA VAL A 193 5.63 7.78 -4.35
C VAL A 193 6.28 7.71 -2.96
N GLU A 194 7.58 7.37 -2.91
CA GLU A 194 8.34 7.16 -1.65
C GLU A 194 8.27 8.32 -0.65
N GLN A 195 8.05 9.54 -1.12
CA GLN A 195 8.00 10.73 -0.26
C GLN A 195 6.66 10.92 0.46
N LYS A 196 5.62 10.15 0.09
CA LYS A 196 4.30 10.23 0.74
C LYS A 196 4.19 9.18 1.84
N HIS A 197 3.78 9.60 3.02
CA HIS A 197 3.41 8.69 4.10
C HIS A 197 2.02 8.07 3.87
N VAL A 198 1.09 8.86 3.33
CA VAL A 198 -0.24 8.37 2.94
C VAL A 198 -0.41 8.47 1.44
N ILE A 199 -0.75 7.36 0.82
CA ILE A 199 -1.01 7.21 -0.60
C ILE A 199 -2.50 6.88 -0.74
N HIS A 200 -3.25 7.76 -1.39
CA HIS A 200 -4.65 7.50 -1.69
C HIS A 200 -4.81 6.83 -3.06
N PHE A 201 -5.92 6.13 -3.27
CA PHE A 201 -6.20 5.50 -4.56
C PHE A 201 -6.10 6.48 -5.75
N ILE A 202 -6.52 7.74 -5.55
CA ILE A 202 -6.43 8.77 -6.59
C ILE A 202 -4.98 9.08 -7.02
N ASP A 203 -4.00 8.92 -6.13
CA ASP A 203 -2.58 9.10 -6.45
C ASP A 203 -2.05 7.96 -7.33
N VAL A 204 -2.64 6.78 -7.20
CA VAL A 204 -2.25 5.56 -7.92
C VAL A 204 -2.86 5.51 -9.32
N LEU A 205 -4.06 6.03 -9.46
CA LEU A 205 -4.89 5.90 -10.67
C LEU A 205 -4.17 6.29 -11.97
N PRO A 206 -3.44 7.41 -12.06
CA PRO A 206 -2.70 7.76 -13.27
C PRO A 206 -1.64 6.71 -13.66
N HIS A 207 -0.96 6.12 -12.67
CA HIS A 207 0.03 5.07 -12.90
C HIS A 207 -0.61 3.78 -13.38
N LEU A 208 -1.75 3.39 -12.80
CA LEU A 208 -2.51 2.21 -13.22
C LEU A 208 -3.03 2.35 -14.66
N VAL A 209 -3.57 3.52 -15.01
CA VAL A 209 -4.05 3.81 -16.36
C VAL A 209 -2.90 3.65 -17.37
N LEU A 210 -1.70 4.11 -17.04
CA LEU A 210 -0.52 3.95 -17.90
C LEU A 210 -0.10 2.48 -18.02
N GLN A 211 -0.05 1.73 -16.92
CA GLN A 211 0.34 0.32 -16.93
C GLN A 211 -0.61 -0.54 -17.76
N GLU A 212 -1.92 -0.28 -17.68
CA GLU A 212 -2.94 -1.00 -18.44
C GLU A 212 -3.10 -0.47 -19.89
N SER A 213 -2.48 0.67 -20.23
CA SER A 213 -2.51 1.22 -21.57
C SER A 213 -1.57 0.46 -22.52
N SER A 214 -1.96 0.36 -23.80
CA SER A 214 -1.11 -0.27 -24.81
C SER A 214 0.20 0.47 -24.99
N ARG A 215 1.29 -0.24 -25.33
CA ARG A 215 2.59 0.37 -25.64
C ARG A 215 2.51 1.44 -26.73
N ALA A 216 1.59 1.26 -27.67
CA ALA A 216 1.34 2.25 -28.73
C ALA A 216 0.83 3.57 -28.14
N ILE A 217 -0.12 3.53 -27.20
CA ILE A 217 -0.64 4.73 -26.52
C ILE A 217 0.46 5.39 -25.69
N GLN A 218 1.22 4.62 -24.92
CA GLN A 218 2.33 5.13 -24.11
C GLN A 218 3.38 5.86 -25.00
N ASN A 219 3.75 5.26 -26.13
CA ASN A 219 4.68 5.87 -27.08
C ASN A 219 4.12 7.17 -27.65
N HIS A 220 2.83 7.25 -27.95
CA HIS A 220 2.19 8.49 -28.42
C HIS A 220 2.20 9.59 -27.36
N MET A 221 1.97 9.23 -26.08
CA MET A 221 2.09 10.17 -24.96
C MET A 221 3.52 10.71 -24.85
N ILE A 222 4.52 9.84 -24.91
CA ILE A 222 5.94 10.24 -24.86
C ILE A 222 6.29 11.13 -26.04
N HIS A 223 5.76 10.85 -27.22
CA HIS A 223 6.00 11.65 -28.43
C HIS A 223 5.53 13.11 -28.30
N LEU A 224 4.51 13.39 -27.48
CA LEU A 224 4.10 14.76 -27.16
C LEU A 224 5.22 15.59 -26.51
N LEU A 225 6.20 14.93 -25.91
CA LEU A 225 7.33 15.56 -25.22
C LEU A 225 8.64 15.56 -26.01
N ASP A 226 8.67 15.11 -27.27
CA ASP A 226 9.90 14.90 -28.03
C ASP A 226 10.86 16.12 -28.04
N LEU A 227 10.31 17.33 -28.08
CA LEU A 227 11.11 18.57 -28.10
C LEU A 227 11.61 19.00 -26.70
N VAL A 228 11.21 18.33 -25.64
CA VAL A 228 11.55 18.66 -24.25
C VAL A 228 11.97 17.45 -23.41
N LYS A 229 11.93 16.22 -23.95
CA LYS A 229 12.19 14.98 -23.20
C LYS A 229 13.57 14.91 -22.55
N ASP A 230 14.55 15.61 -23.13
CA ASP A 230 15.93 15.66 -22.62
C ASP A 230 16.16 16.81 -21.62
N ASP A 231 15.15 17.69 -21.41
CA ASP A 231 15.19 18.80 -20.45
C ASP A 231 14.51 18.35 -19.13
N GLY A 232 15.19 17.48 -18.37
CA GLY A 232 14.65 16.89 -17.13
C GLY A 232 14.24 17.95 -16.10
N ASP A 233 14.98 19.05 -15.98
CA ASP A 233 14.65 20.16 -15.08
C ASP A 233 13.35 20.86 -15.48
N LEU A 234 13.10 21.00 -16.77
CA LEU A 234 11.85 21.58 -17.27
C LEU A 234 10.69 20.61 -16.95
N LEU A 235 10.84 19.33 -17.27
CA LEU A 235 9.80 18.33 -17.04
C LEU A 235 9.45 18.20 -15.56
N GLU A 236 10.44 18.19 -14.65
CA GLU A 236 10.19 18.17 -13.21
C GLU A 236 9.49 19.45 -12.73
N THR A 237 9.90 20.60 -13.26
CA THR A 237 9.24 21.88 -12.97
C THR A 237 7.77 21.87 -13.38
N ILE A 238 7.46 21.36 -14.58
CA ILE A 238 6.08 21.27 -15.07
C ILE A 238 5.28 20.27 -14.24
N LYS A 239 5.83 19.10 -13.93
CA LYS A 239 5.18 18.10 -13.06
C LYS A 239 4.76 18.73 -11.72
N ILE A 240 5.67 19.42 -11.03
CA ILE A 240 5.38 20.08 -9.75
C ILE A 240 4.31 21.18 -9.91
N TYR A 241 4.33 21.94 -11.01
CA TYR A 241 3.31 22.93 -11.30
C TYR A 241 1.91 22.30 -11.45
N LEU A 242 1.83 21.19 -12.18
CA LEU A 242 0.58 20.43 -12.36
C LEU A 242 0.07 19.86 -11.02
N GLU A 243 0.96 19.28 -10.22
CA GLU A 243 0.65 18.74 -8.88
C GLU A 243 0.27 19.82 -7.85
N CYS A 244 0.66 21.06 -8.10
CA CYS A 244 0.22 22.23 -7.31
C CYS A 244 -1.10 22.85 -7.82
N ASN A 245 -1.94 22.07 -8.52
CA ASN A 245 -3.22 22.50 -9.07
C ASN A 245 -3.11 23.75 -9.97
N LEU A 246 -2.07 23.83 -10.80
CA LEU A 246 -1.78 24.94 -11.68
C LEU A 246 -1.53 26.29 -10.94
N ASN A 247 -1.21 26.21 -9.66
CA ASN A 247 -0.93 27.39 -8.85
C ASN A 247 0.55 27.78 -8.94
N VAL A 248 0.83 28.81 -9.75
CA VAL A 248 2.20 29.30 -9.98
C VAL A 248 2.90 29.70 -8.69
N SER A 249 2.20 30.36 -7.76
CA SER A 249 2.83 30.82 -6.51
C SER A 249 3.21 29.68 -5.58
N LEU A 250 2.32 28.69 -5.45
CA LEU A 250 2.57 27.50 -4.65
C LEU A 250 3.71 26.66 -5.25
N ALA A 251 3.67 26.42 -6.57
CA ALA A 251 4.71 25.66 -7.26
C ALA A 251 6.07 26.36 -7.22
N ALA A 252 6.12 27.68 -7.40
CA ALA A 252 7.36 28.45 -7.30
C ALA A 252 7.98 28.36 -5.90
N LYS A 253 7.14 28.42 -4.82
CA LYS A 253 7.60 28.21 -3.44
C LYS A 253 8.17 26.79 -3.25
N LYS A 254 7.48 25.77 -3.75
CA LYS A 254 7.91 24.37 -3.63
C LYS A 254 9.21 24.11 -4.41
N LEU A 255 9.43 24.81 -5.52
CA LEU A 255 10.63 24.73 -6.36
C LEU A 255 11.75 25.68 -5.92
N TYR A 256 11.58 26.46 -4.86
CA TYR A 256 12.53 27.48 -4.41
C TYR A 256 12.94 28.46 -5.53
N MET A 257 12.00 28.86 -6.39
CA MET A 257 12.25 29.78 -7.49
C MET A 257 11.29 31.00 -7.47
N HIS A 258 11.69 32.05 -8.22
CA HIS A 258 10.81 33.21 -8.38
C HIS A 258 9.63 32.86 -9.31
N ARG A 259 8.43 33.39 -9.00
CA ARG A 259 7.21 33.14 -9.80
C ARG A 259 7.36 33.44 -11.29
N ASN A 260 8.13 34.51 -11.64
CA ASN A 260 8.34 34.86 -13.03
C ASN A 260 9.23 33.85 -13.77
N SER A 261 10.19 33.25 -13.07
CA SER A 261 11.03 32.18 -13.61
C SER A 261 10.21 30.93 -13.90
N LEU A 262 9.29 30.59 -13.01
CA LEU A 262 8.37 29.48 -13.24
C LEU A 262 7.44 29.79 -14.42
N GLN A 263 6.90 31.00 -14.49
CA GLN A 263 6.02 31.40 -15.59
C GLN A 263 6.72 31.32 -16.94
N TYR A 264 7.97 31.76 -17.01
CA TYR A 264 8.82 31.62 -18.23
C TYR A 264 9.01 30.12 -18.60
N ARG A 265 9.23 29.24 -17.63
CA ARG A 265 9.35 27.78 -17.90
C ARG A 265 8.04 27.19 -18.41
N ILE A 266 6.91 27.61 -17.87
CA ILE A 266 5.57 27.18 -18.33
C ILE A 266 5.37 27.60 -19.80
N GLU A 267 5.63 28.87 -20.14
CA GLU A 267 5.52 29.35 -21.51
C GLU A 267 6.49 28.59 -22.44
N LYS A 268 7.77 28.44 -22.05
CA LYS A 268 8.75 27.66 -22.80
C LYS A 268 8.27 26.23 -23.10
N PHE A 269 7.60 25.58 -22.15
CA PHE A 269 7.02 24.24 -22.32
C PHE A 269 5.88 24.27 -23.35
N ILE A 270 4.93 25.19 -23.21
CA ILE A 270 3.79 25.35 -24.11
C ILE A 270 4.29 25.66 -25.57
N ASP A 271 5.22 26.58 -25.71
CA ASP A 271 5.76 26.97 -27.03
C ASP A 271 6.43 25.78 -27.75
N ARG A 272 7.12 24.92 -27.00
CA ARG A 272 7.81 23.76 -27.59
C ARG A 272 6.89 22.56 -27.84
N THR A 273 5.97 22.29 -26.93
CA THR A 273 5.12 21.09 -27.04
C THR A 273 3.79 21.34 -27.70
N HIS A 274 3.36 22.60 -27.81
CA HIS A 274 2.02 23.03 -28.20
C HIS A 274 0.92 22.48 -27.29
N LEU A 275 1.28 21.99 -26.07
CA LEU A 275 0.33 21.55 -25.04
C LEU A 275 0.02 22.74 -24.11
N ASP A 276 -1.18 23.28 -24.21
CA ASP A 276 -1.61 24.35 -23.28
C ASP A 276 -1.97 23.77 -21.91
N ILE A 277 -0.95 23.68 -21.06
CA ILE A 277 -1.06 23.14 -19.69
C ILE A 277 -1.76 24.09 -18.70
N LYS A 278 -2.19 25.27 -19.13
CA LYS A 278 -3.03 26.16 -18.33
C LYS A 278 -4.50 25.72 -18.35
N HIS A 279 -4.87 24.87 -19.29
CA HIS A 279 -6.19 24.28 -19.43
C HIS A 279 -6.18 22.80 -18.99
N PHE A 280 -7.29 22.34 -18.40
CA PHE A 280 -7.42 21.01 -17.80
C PHE A 280 -6.98 19.88 -18.75
N THR A 281 -7.47 19.85 -19.98
CA THR A 281 -7.15 18.77 -20.95
C THR A 281 -5.65 18.75 -21.28
N GLY A 282 -5.02 19.92 -21.49
CA GLY A 282 -3.58 20.00 -21.72
C GLY A 282 -2.76 19.61 -20.50
N ALA A 283 -3.21 20.02 -19.31
CA ALA A 283 -2.59 19.65 -18.04
C ALA A 283 -2.60 18.13 -17.81
N VAL A 284 -3.74 17.46 -18.00
CA VAL A 284 -3.86 16.01 -17.87
C VAL A 284 -2.99 15.30 -18.92
N SER A 285 -3.00 15.76 -20.17
CA SER A 285 -2.21 15.15 -21.25
C SER A 285 -0.71 15.26 -20.96
N ALA A 286 -0.23 16.42 -20.51
CA ALA A 286 1.16 16.62 -20.15
C ALA A 286 1.55 15.79 -18.93
N TYR A 287 0.70 15.71 -17.91
CA TYR A 287 0.96 14.91 -16.70
C TYR A 287 1.14 13.43 -17.03
N LEU A 288 0.21 12.84 -17.79
CA LEU A 288 0.30 11.44 -18.22
C LEU A 288 1.52 11.20 -19.13
N ALA A 289 1.85 12.13 -20.03
CA ALA A 289 3.03 12.02 -20.89
C ALA A 289 4.34 12.03 -20.08
N ILE A 290 4.45 12.90 -19.06
CA ILE A 290 5.61 12.96 -18.17
C ILE A 290 5.75 11.67 -17.37
N LEU A 291 4.65 11.12 -16.83
CA LEU A 291 4.66 9.85 -16.12
C LEU A 291 5.06 8.69 -17.03
N ALA A 292 4.52 8.64 -18.27
CA ALA A 292 4.86 7.61 -19.25
C ALA A 292 6.35 7.63 -19.61
N LEU A 293 6.92 8.84 -19.77
CA LEU A 293 8.35 9.01 -20.05
C LEU A 293 9.22 8.50 -18.89
N LYS A 294 8.88 8.85 -17.64
CA LYS A 294 9.60 8.35 -16.45
C LYS A 294 9.57 6.82 -16.36
N ASN A 295 8.40 6.22 -16.48
CA ASN A 295 8.27 4.75 -16.45
C ASN A 295 9.13 4.07 -17.53
N SER A 296 9.23 4.66 -18.72
CA SER A 296 10.04 4.11 -19.81
C SER A 296 11.56 4.20 -19.56
N GLN A 297 11.99 5.09 -18.68
CA GLN A 297 13.40 5.24 -18.28
C GLN A 297 13.79 4.27 -17.17
N ASP A 298 12.85 3.97 -16.25
CA ASP A 298 13.06 3.04 -15.14
C ASP A 298 13.07 1.56 -15.58
N GLU A 299 12.55 1.26 -16.79
CA GLU A 299 12.57 -0.08 -17.40
C GLU A 299 13.90 -0.39 -18.16
N LYS A 300 14.80 0.56 -18.30
CA LYS A 300 16.10 0.40 -18.97
C LYS A 300 17.24 0.20 -18.01
#